data_c54dffea01157713dbbd92b7caac22ca
#
_entry.id   c54dffea01157713dbbd92b7caac22ca
#
_cell.length_a   1.000
_cell.length_b   1.000
_cell.length_c   1.000
_cell.angle_alpha   90.00
_cell.angle_beta   90.00
_cell.angle_gamma   90.00
#
_symmetry.space_group_name_H-M   'P 1'
#
loop_
_entity.id
_entity.type
_entity.pdbx_description
1 polymer ?
#
loop_
_entity_poly.entity_id
_entity_poly.type
_entity_poly.pdbx_seq_one_letter_code
_entity_poly.pdbx_strand_id
1 'polypeptide(L)'
;SDNGTAPLAGVGLTAKLSDLIDVQARYRYMWNLGDEQKTWETDMSVATLELVMHPNRTSYVAPVAAPAPEPVPEPVVVDKSFSLSSDVLFAFGKSTLKPEGVAALNTLYQQIVDVQPKDGSAVVVGYTDRIGSDGYNLKLSEARARTVADFLVGKGLPAGKVSIDGRGKAEPVTGTQCDGIKAKAQLIACLAPDRRVEVRVTGIQEVTQ
;
A
#
# COMPACT_ATOMS: atom_id res chain seq x y z
N SER A 1 -17.79 -22.25 -69.90
CA SER A 1 -16.51 -22.20 -69.15
C SER A 1 -16.81 -22.08 -67.67
N ASP A 2 -16.89 -23.21 -67.03
CA ASP A 2 -17.08 -23.27 -65.58
C ASP A 2 -15.72 -23.09 -64.91
N ASN A 3 -15.58 -21.98 -64.23
CA ASN A 3 -14.43 -21.74 -63.33
C ASN A 3 -14.68 -22.48 -62.03
N GLY A 4 -14.36 -23.76 -61.98
CA GLY A 4 -14.36 -24.52 -60.77
C GLY A 4 -13.34 -23.98 -59.80
N THR A 5 -13.74 -23.51 -58.62
CA THR A 5 -12.83 -23.10 -57.53
C THR A 5 -12.59 -24.29 -56.63
N ALA A 6 -11.35 -24.80 -56.62
CA ALA A 6 -10.94 -25.85 -55.68
C ALA A 6 -10.49 -25.21 -54.36
N PRO A 7 -11.04 -25.65 -53.23
CA PRO A 7 -10.57 -25.18 -51.93
C PRO A 7 -9.14 -25.69 -51.66
N LEU A 8 -8.33 -24.82 -50.98
CA LEU A 8 -6.92 -25.06 -50.71
C LEU A 8 -6.62 -24.73 -49.27
N ALA A 9 -5.96 -25.62 -48.58
CA ALA A 9 -5.37 -25.37 -47.29
C ALA A 9 -3.86 -25.65 -47.31
N GLY A 10 -3.09 -24.92 -46.58
CA GLY A 10 -1.64 -25.12 -46.51
C GLY A 10 -1.02 -24.61 -45.25
N VAL A 11 0.07 -25.25 -44.87
CA VAL A 11 0.95 -24.82 -43.77
C VAL A 11 2.35 -24.64 -44.29
N GLY A 12 3.11 -23.69 -43.69
CA GLY A 12 4.48 -23.44 -44.05
C GLY A 12 5.33 -23.16 -42.81
N LEU A 13 6.56 -23.66 -42.85
CA LEU A 13 7.58 -23.38 -41.86
C LEU A 13 8.75 -22.68 -42.57
N THR A 14 9.29 -21.65 -41.92
CA THR A 14 10.48 -20.96 -42.39
C THR A 14 11.55 -21.08 -41.33
N ALA A 15 12.73 -21.56 -41.69
CA ALA A 15 13.90 -21.63 -40.84
C ALA A 15 15.00 -20.78 -41.45
N LYS A 16 15.58 -19.91 -40.62
CA LYS A 16 16.73 -19.10 -41.01
C LYS A 16 17.99 -19.96 -40.98
N LEU A 17 18.63 -20.16 -42.10
CA LEU A 17 19.87 -20.94 -42.18
C LEU A 17 21.11 -20.02 -42.02
N SER A 18 21.06 -18.80 -42.57
CA SER A 18 22.07 -17.76 -42.42
C SER A 18 21.43 -16.40 -42.58
N ASP A 19 22.24 -15.31 -42.46
CA ASP A 19 21.73 -13.95 -42.70
C ASP A 19 21.27 -13.70 -44.13
N LEU A 20 21.71 -14.52 -45.06
CA LEU A 20 21.39 -14.39 -46.50
C LEU A 20 20.42 -15.44 -46.99
N ILE A 21 20.18 -16.52 -46.25
CA ILE A 21 19.49 -17.70 -46.79
C ILE A 21 18.45 -18.18 -45.75
N ASP A 22 17.21 -18.29 -46.20
CA ASP A 22 16.14 -18.94 -45.46
C ASP A 22 15.72 -20.23 -46.19
N VAL A 23 15.38 -21.26 -45.43
CA VAL A 23 14.73 -22.48 -45.94
C VAL A 23 13.25 -22.46 -45.59
N GLN A 24 12.42 -22.62 -46.59
CA GLN A 24 10.96 -22.64 -46.41
C GLN A 24 10.42 -24.00 -46.84
N ALA A 25 9.73 -24.66 -45.97
CA ALA A 25 8.98 -25.87 -46.27
C ALA A 25 7.49 -25.52 -46.27
N ARG A 26 6.82 -25.80 -47.36
CA ARG A 26 5.37 -25.57 -47.49
C ARG A 26 4.68 -26.85 -47.91
N TYR A 27 3.56 -27.14 -47.26
CA TYR A 27 2.66 -28.20 -47.60
C TYR A 27 1.30 -27.60 -47.96
N ARG A 28 0.79 -27.95 -49.13
CA ARG A 28 -0.52 -27.52 -49.59
C ARG A 28 -1.36 -28.75 -49.95
N TYR A 29 -2.58 -28.75 -49.49
CA TYR A 29 -3.55 -29.75 -49.82
C TYR A 29 -4.73 -29.08 -50.54
N MET A 30 -5.04 -29.59 -51.74
CA MET A 30 -6.16 -29.15 -52.54
C MET A 30 -7.08 -30.34 -52.67
N TRP A 31 -8.33 -30.10 -52.40
CA TRP A 31 -9.35 -31.13 -52.52
C TRP A 31 -10.37 -30.71 -53.54
N ASN A 32 -11.08 -31.72 -54.08
CA ASN A 32 -12.12 -31.53 -55.09
C ASN A 32 -11.62 -30.92 -56.40
N LEU A 33 -10.46 -31.39 -56.87
CA LEU A 33 -9.96 -31.04 -58.20
C LEU A 33 -10.63 -31.91 -59.24
N GLY A 34 -11.63 -31.37 -59.95
CA GLY A 34 -12.32 -32.11 -61.03
C GLY A 34 -13.55 -31.38 -61.50
N ASP A 35 -14.14 -31.91 -62.50
CA ASP A 35 -15.40 -31.46 -63.10
C ASP A 35 -16.51 -32.46 -62.72
N GLU A 36 -17.57 -31.97 -62.07
CA GLU A 36 -18.72 -32.77 -61.62
C GLU A 36 -19.36 -33.61 -62.70
N GLN A 37 -19.07 -33.31 -63.96
CA GLN A 37 -19.61 -34.06 -65.11
C GLN A 37 -18.72 -35.19 -65.64
N LYS A 38 -17.50 -35.29 -65.10
CA LYS A 38 -16.56 -36.37 -65.42
C LYS A 38 -16.11 -37.07 -64.15
N THR A 39 -16.36 -38.33 -64.05
CA THR A 39 -16.22 -39.30 -62.96
C THR A 39 -14.86 -39.31 -62.21
N TRP A 40 -14.13 -38.21 -62.11
CA TRP A 40 -12.81 -38.12 -61.51
C TRP A 40 -12.74 -36.91 -60.57
N GLU A 41 -12.97 -37.13 -59.34
CA GLU A 41 -12.56 -36.19 -58.25
C GLU A 41 -11.22 -36.65 -57.70
N THR A 42 -10.26 -35.75 -57.69
CA THR A 42 -8.89 -36.06 -57.24
C THR A 42 -8.45 -35.02 -56.27
N ASP A 43 -7.91 -35.47 -55.13
CA ASP A 43 -7.21 -34.62 -54.19
C ASP A 43 -5.74 -34.58 -54.56
N MET A 44 -5.12 -33.42 -54.40
CA MET A 44 -3.71 -33.21 -54.65
C MET A 44 -3.01 -32.62 -53.47
N SER A 45 -1.88 -33.21 -53.05
CA SER A 45 -1.00 -32.67 -52.07
C SER A 45 0.32 -32.26 -52.71
N VAL A 46 0.81 -31.08 -52.37
CA VAL A 46 2.07 -30.57 -52.86
C VAL A 46 2.94 -30.16 -51.66
N ALA A 47 4.07 -30.80 -51.56
CA ALA A 47 5.13 -30.37 -50.61
C ALA A 47 6.25 -29.67 -51.37
N THR A 48 6.60 -28.46 -50.99
CA THR A 48 7.70 -27.71 -51.60
C THR A 48 8.74 -27.38 -50.57
N LEU A 49 10.01 -27.50 -50.96
CA LEU A 49 11.12 -27.03 -50.19
C LEU A 49 11.81 -25.91 -51.02
N GLU A 50 11.84 -24.74 -50.49
CA GLU A 50 12.35 -23.56 -51.17
C GLU A 50 13.54 -23.00 -50.40
N LEU A 51 14.58 -22.59 -51.16
CA LEU A 51 15.73 -21.86 -50.63
C LEU A 51 15.59 -20.40 -51.08
N VAL A 52 15.39 -19.50 -50.12
CA VAL A 52 15.17 -18.08 -50.38
C VAL A 52 16.43 -17.33 -50.06
N MET A 53 17.05 -16.71 -51.09
CA MET A 53 18.23 -15.83 -50.91
C MET A 53 17.80 -14.37 -50.79
N HIS A 54 18.36 -13.69 -49.80
CA HIS A 54 18.10 -12.29 -49.50
C HIS A 54 19.40 -11.46 -49.64
N PRO A 55 19.83 -11.10 -50.87
CA PRO A 55 21.13 -10.49 -51.07
C PRO A 55 21.31 -9.11 -50.39
N ASN A 56 20.23 -8.44 -50.07
CA ASN A 56 20.22 -7.12 -49.42
C ASN A 56 19.59 -7.10 -48.04
N ARG A 57 19.55 -8.26 -47.37
CA ARG A 57 18.99 -8.30 -45.99
C ARG A 57 20.01 -7.64 -45.05
N THR A 58 19.70 -6.44 -44.58
CA THR A 58 20.39 -5.86 -43.45
C THR A 58 20.03 -6.68 -42.21
N SER A 59 21.04 -7.13 -41.46
CA SER A 59 20.80 -7.82 -40.19
C SER A 59 19.87 -6.96 -39.35
N TYR A 60 18.68 -7.50 -39.02
CA TYR A 60 17.79 -6.85 -38.07
C TYR A 60 18.49 -6.88 -36.70
N VAL A 61 19.11 -5.79 -36.35
CA VAL A 61 19.53 -5.55 -34.98
C VAL A 61 18.22 -5.20 -34.23
N ALA A 62 17.74 -6.15 -33.42
CA ALA A 62 16.61 -5.87 -32.56
C ALA A 62 16.91 -4.59 -31.76
N PRO A 63 16.00 -3.63 -31.70
CA PRO A 63 16.21 -2.45 -30.86
C PRO A 63 16.59 -2.94 -29.48
N VAL A 64 17.75 -2.49 -28.98
CA VAL A 64 18.13 -2.73 -27.58
C VAL A 64 16.96 -2.25 -26.77
N ALA A 65 16.28 -3.18 -26.06
CA ALA A 65 15.17 -2.82 -25.20
C ALA A 65 15.66 -1.66 -24.31
N ALA A 66 14.96 -0.53 -24.37
CA ALA A 66 15.24 0.57 -23.46
C ALA A 66 15.30 0.01 -22.04
N PRO A 67 16.31 0.38 -21.24
CA PRO A 67 16.37 -0.09 -19.86
C PRO A 67 15.00 0.11 -19.23
N ALA A 68 14.49 -0.94 -18.59
CA ALA A 68 13.22 -0.86 -17.88
C ALA A 68 13.30 0.35 -16.93
N PRO A 69 12.28 1.21 -16.88
CA PRO A 69 12.27 2.31 -15.94
C PRO A 69 12.57 1.76 -14.55
N GLU A 70 13.53 2.37 -13.85
CA GLU A 70 13.86 2.01 -12.50
C GLU A 70 12.57 2.03 -11.65
N PRO A 71 12.34 1.03 -10.79
CA PRO A 71 11.14 1.00 -9.98
C PRO A 71 11.07 2.28 -9.14
N VAL A 72 10.03 3.07 -9.36
CA VAL A 72 9.75 4.25 -8.53
C VAL A 72 9.54 3.73 -7.11
N PRO A 73 10.30 4.22 -6.11
CA PRO A 73 10.15 3.75 -4.75
C PRO A 73 8.70 3.96 -4.28
N GLU A 74 8.08 2.88 -3.79
CA GLU A 74 6.73 2.95 -3.26
C GLU A 74 6.71 3.83 -2.01
N PRO A 75 5.72 4.71 -1.85
CA PRO A 75 5.62 5.58 -0.68
C PRO A 75 5.44 4.73 0.59
N VAL A 76 6.27 4.99 1.61
CA VAL A 76 6.18 4.30 2.89
C VAL A 76 5.04 4.90 3.71
N VAL A 77 4.07 4.07 4.07
CA VAL A 77 2.98 4.47 4.98
C VAL A 77 3.54 4.60 6.39
N VAL A 78 3.42 5.78 6.97
CA VAL A 78 3.74 6.04 8.38
C VAL A 78 2.49 5.81 9.22
N ASP A 79 2.61 4.99 10.25
CA ASP A 79 1.61 4.80 11.30
C ASP A 79 2.36 4.68 12.63
N LYS A 80 2.49 5.80 13.33
CA LYS A 80 3.20 5.87 14.62
C LYS A 80 2.25 6.25 15.73
N SER A 81 2.30 5.51 16.83
CA SER A 81 1.56 5.79 18.05
C SER A 81 2.50 6.16 19.17
N PHE A 82 2.20 7.25 19.85
CA PHE A 82 2.94 7.77 21.00
C PHE A 82 2.01 7.76 22.22
N SER A 83 2.46 7.19 23.33
CA SER A 83 1.70 7.15 24.57
C SER A 83 2.40 8.00 25.63
N LEU A 84 1.66 8.92 26.23
CA LEU A 84 2.14 9.81 27.28
C LEU A 84 1.32 9.59 28.56
N SER A 85 2.00 9.47 29.69
CA SER A 85 1.34 9.39 31.00
C SER A 85 0.59 10.67 31.31
N SER A 86 -0.70 10.55 31.65
CA SER A 86 -1.50 11.70 32.12
C SER A 86 -0.96 12.28 33.41
N ASP A 87 -0.30 11.50 34.25
CA ASP A 87 0.25 11.96 35.53
C ASP A 87 1.48 12.87 35.31
N VAL A 88 2.20 12.69 34.18
CA VAL A 88 3.25 13.61 33.75
C VAL A 88 2.64 14.88 33.15
N LEU A 89 1.62 14.72 32.31
CA LEU A 89 1.01 15.84 31.59
C LEU A 89 0.20 16.76 32.50
N PHE A 90 -0.57 16.21 33.45
CA PHE A 90 -1.60 16.94 34.17
C PHE A 90 -1.53 16.71 35.70
N ALA A 91 -2.03 17.65 36.46
CA ALA A 91 -2.33 17.43 37.88
C ALA A 91 -3.55 16.50 38.02
N PHE A 92 -3.66 15.84 39.18
CA PHE A 92 -4.75 14.91 39.49
C PHE A 92 -6.13 15.56 39.27
N GLY A 93 -6.98 14.87 38.49
CA GLY A 93 -8.32 15.36 38.15
C GLY A 93 -8.38 16.61 37.29
N LYS A 94 -7.25 17.06 36.72
CA LYS A 94 -7.17 18.26 35.88
C LYS A 94 -6.82 17.91 34.44
N SER A 95 -7.09 18.84 33.54
CA SER A 95 -6.67 18.86 32.14
C SER A 95 -5.71 20.01 31.81
N THR A 96 -5.31 20.81 32.82
CA THR A 96 -4.31 21.87 32.64
C THR A 96 -2.92 21.26 32.65
N LEU A 97 -2.08 21.61 31.66
CA LEU A 97 -0.72 21.12 31.54
C LEU A 97 0.17 21.59 32.69
N LYS A 98 1.00 20.71 33.19
CA LYS A 98 2.11 21.00 34.07
C LYS A 98 3.36 21.38 33.26
N PRO A 99 4.37 22.03 33.87
CA PRO A 99 5.64 22.32 33.17
C PRO A 99 6.31 21.07 32.57
N GLU A 100 6.28 19.95 33.31
CA GLU A 100 6.82 18.67 32.85
C GLU A 100 6.01 18.13 31.65
N GLY A 101 4.70 18.35 31.66
CA GLY A 101 3.81 18.00 30.55
C GLY A 101 4.12 18.81 29.29
N VAL A 102 4.38 20.10 29.46
CA VAL A 102 4.81 20.97 28.33
C VAL A 102 6.13 20.48 27.74
N ALA A 103 7.10 20.10 28.58
CA ALA A 103 8.39 19.55 28.14
C ALA A 103 8.19 18.24 27.35
N ALA A 104 7.36 17.30 27.88
CA ALA A 104 7.06 16.04 27.22
C ALA A 104 6.37 16.25 25.86
N LEU A 105 5.42 17.19 25.78
CA LEU A 105 4.74 17.51 24.53
C LEU A 105 5.65 18.21 23.51
N ASN A 106 6.62 19.02 23.95
CA ASN A 106 7.63 19.55 23.04
C ASN A 106 8.48 18.43 22.43
N THR A 107 8.90 17.46 23.22
CA THR A 107 9.64 16.28 22.72
C THR A 107 8.81 15.49 21.74
N LEU A 108 7.52 15.23 22.05
CA LEU A 108 6.61 14.57 21.14
C LEU A 108 6.46 15.34 19.83
N TYR A 109 6.29 16.66 19.89
CA TYR A 109 6.17 17.49 18.69
C TYR A 109 7.38 17.35 17.78
N GLN A 110 8.61 17.37 18.34
CA GLN A 110 9.83 17.14 17.56
C GLN A 110 9.82 15.76 16.89
N GLN A 111 9.44 14.72 17.62
CA GLN A 111 9.34 13.37 17.07
C GLN A 111 8.31 13.27 15.91
N ILE A 112 7.22 14.03 15.98
CA ILE A 112 6.24 14.11 14.89
C ILE A 112 6.83 14.84 13.68
N VAL A 113 7.53 15.94 13.91
CA VAL A 113 8.18 16.73 12.84
C VAL A 113 9.28 15.93 12.15
N ASP A 114 10.08 15.17 12.92
CA ASP A 114 11.18 14.34 12.38
C ASP A 114 10.68 13.24 11.45
N VAL A 115 9.46 12.75 11.66
CA VAL A 115 8.83 11.77 10.78
C VAL A 115 8.41 12.37 9.43
N GLN A 116 8.19 13.69 9.37
CA GLN A 116 7.78 14.46 8.19
C GLN A 116 6.65 13.77 7.37
N PRO A 117 5.52 13.43 7.98
CA PRO A 117 4.45 12.77 7.24
C PRO A 117 3.83 13.74 6.24
N LYS A 118 3.98 13.45 4.94
CA LYS A 118 3.25 14.17 3.89
C LYS A 118 1.77 13.78 3.98
N ASP A 119 0.89 14.76 3.89
CA ASP A 119 -0.56 14.58 4.06
C ASP A 119 -0.96 13.93 5.40
N GLY A 120 -0.10 14.05 6.41
CA GLY A 120 -0.27 13.43 7.71
C GLY A 120 -1.51 13.93 8.45
N SER A 121 -2.08 13.06 9.27
CA SER A 121 -3.11 13.37 10.25
C SER A 121 -2.71 12.84 11.62
N ALA A 122 -3.23 13.49 12.67
CA ALA A 122 -3.00 13.07 14.05
C ALA A 122 -4.34 12.83 14.75
N VAL A 123 -4.46 11.74 15.46
CA VAL A 123 -5.60 11.43 16.34
C VAL A 123 -5.09 11.46 17.77
N VAL A 124 -5.65 12.33 18.60
CA VAL A 124 -5.32 12.43 20.03
C VAL A 124 -6.42 11.77 20.84
N VAL A 125 -6.08 10.70 21.54
CA VAL A 125 -7.02 9.89 22.32
C VAL A 125 -6.69 9.98 23.80
N GLY A 126 -7.64 10.41 24.63
CA GLY A 126 -7.49 10.45 26.07
C GLY A 126 -8.10 9.25 26.75
N TYR A 127 -7.43 8.72 27.77
CA TYR A 127 -7.88 7.63 28.62
C TYR A 127 -7.78 7.98 30.09
N THR A 128 -8.62 7.36 30.91
CA THR A 128 -8.57 7.43 32.38
C THR A 128 -8.46 6.03 32.96
N ASP A 129 -8.17 5.94 34.25
CA ASP A 129 -8.37 4.69 34.97
C ASP A 129 -9.87 4.44 35.24
N ARG A 130 -10.16 3.29 35.84
CA ARG A 130 -11.54 2.85 36.14
C ARG A 130 -12.16 3.50 37.37
N ILE A 131 -11.42 4.35 38.10
CA ILE A 131 -11.93 5.01 39.33
C ILE A 131 -12.80 6.19 38.91
N GLY A 132 -14.03 6.25 39.47
CA GLY A 132 -15.00 7.28 39.16
C GLY A 132 -16.12 6.83 38.22
N SER A 133 -17.04 7.76 37.94
CA SER A 133 -18.18 7.47 37.06
C SER A 133 -17.74 7.56 35.58
N ASP A 134 -18.49 6.85 34.73
CA ASP A 134 -18.24 6.83 33.28
C ASP A 134 -18.31 8.23 32.66
N GLY A 135 -19.37 8.97 33.01
CA GLY A 135 -19.59 10.32 32.51
C GLY A 135 -18.48 11.31 32.92
N TYR A 136 -17.98 11.16 34.17
CA TYR A 136 -16.82 12.00 34.61
C TYR A 136 -15.57 11.65 33.84
N ASN A 137 -15.24 10.36 33.73
CA ASN A 137 -14.05 9.87 33.05
C ASN A 137 -14.06 10.20 31.55
N LEU A 138 -15.21 10.09 30.90
CA LEU A 138 -15.38 10.46 29.50
C LEU A 138 -15.07 11.94 29.28
N LYS A 139 -15.66 12.83 30.06
CA LYS A 139 -15.42 14.27 29.98
C LYS A 139 -13.98 14.65 30.28
N LEU A 140 -13.37 14.01 31.32
CA LEU A 140 -11.98 14.27 31.69
C LEU A 140 -11.00 13.83 30.58
N SER A 141 -11.23 12.65 30.01
CA SER A 141 -10.39 12.12 28.92
C SER A 141 -10.48 12.99 27.67
N GLU A 142 -11.67 13.44 27.30
CA GLU A 142 -11.89 14.36 26.19
C GLU A 142 -11.21 15.71 26.43
N ALA A 143 -11.36 16.30 27.61
CA ALA A 143 -10.73 17.58 27.97
C ALA A 143 -9.19 17.48 27.92
N ARG A 144 -8.60 16.36 28.34
CA ARG A 144 -7.17 16.10 28.26
C ARG A 144 -6.68 15.93 26.81
N ALA A 145 -7.41 15.15 26.01
CA ALA A 145 -7.11 15.00 24.58
C ALA A 145 -7.16 16.35 23.86
N ARG A 146 -8.18 17.18 24.15
CA ARG A 146 -8.32 18.53 23.60
C ARG A 146 -7.11 19.40 23.97
N THR A 147 -6.71 19.42 25.23
CA THR A 147 -5.55 20.23 25.68
C THR A 147 -4.26 19.83 24.95
N VAL A 148 -4.03 18.53 24.75
CA VAL A 148 -2.86 18.04 23.98
C VAL A 148 -2.99 18.43 22.50
N ALA A 149 -4.15 18.27 21.90
CA ALA A 149 -4.39 18.66 20.52
C ALA A 149 -4.17 20.15 20.29
N ASP A 150 -4.73 21.00 21.18
CA ASP A 150 -4.56 22.46 21.13
C ASP A 150 -3.09 22.87 21.26
N PHE A 151 -2.34 22.19 22.12
CA PHE A 151 -0.90 22.39 22.24
C PHE A 151 -0.16 22.07 20.92
N LEU A 152 -0.43 20.92 20.32
CA LEU A 152 0.19 20.49 19.07
C LEU A 152 -0.17 21.42 17.90
N VAL A 153 -1.43 21.88 17.81
CA VAL A 153 -1.86 22.88 16.84
C VAL A 153 -1.16 24.21 17.08
N GLY A 154 -1.04 24.64 18.33
CA GLY A 154 -0.30 25.86 18.70
C GLY A 154 1.20 25.79 18.36
N LYS A 155 1.76 24.59 18.21
CA LYS A 155 3.14 24.35 17.75
C LYS A 155 3.29 24.32 16.24
N GLY A 156 2.19 24.26 15.49
CA GLY A 156 2.20 24.33 14.04
C GLY A 156 1.59 23.12 13.30
N LEU A 157 1.02 22.15 14.01
CA LEU A 157 0.25 21.11 13.33
C LEU A 157 -1.05 21.72 12.75
N PRO A 158 -1.43 21.39 11.50
CA PRO A 158 -2.64 21.93 10.89
C PRO A 158 -3.89 21.49 11.66
N ALA A 159 -4.69 22.42 12.16
CA ALA A 159 -5.89 22.12 12.96
C ALA A 159 -6.87 21.15 12.26
N GLY A 160 -7.03 21.28 10.93
CA GLY A 160 -7.89 20.39 10.14
C GLY A 160 -7.38 18.96 9.98
N LYS A 161 -6.15 18.68 10.42
CA LYS A 161 -5.52 17.36 10.39
C LYS A 161 -5.40 16.73 11.78
N VAL A 162 -5.85 17.41 12.84
CA VAL A 162 -5.84 16.92 14.22
C VAL A 162 -7.28 16.63 14.66
N SER A 163 -7.53 15.39 15.06
CA SER A 163 -8.80 14.97 15.66
C SER A 163 -8.62 14.54 17.10
N ILE A 164 -9.68 14.62 17.90
CA ILE A 164 -9.67 14.27 19.31
C ILE A 164 -10.72 13.20 19.60
N ASP A 165 -10.42 12.31 20.55
CA ASP A 165 -11.34 11.32 21.06
C ASP A 165 -11.14 11.15 22.59
N GLY A 166 -12.21 11.06 23.33
CA GLY A 166 -12.18 10.74 24.77
C GLY A 166 -12.77 9.37 24.98
N ARG A 167 -11.96 8.41 25.44
CA ARG A 167 -12.37 7.01 25.67
C ARG A 167 -12.73 6.72 27.12
N GLY A 168 -12.55 7.68 28.02
CA GLY A 168 -12.78 7.45 29.46
C GLY A 168 -11.98 6.27 29.97
N LYS A 169 -12.64 5.33 30.62
CA LYS A 169 -12.03 4.11 31.18
C LYS A 169 -11.98 2.92 30.22
N ALA A 170 -12.27 3.11 28.95
CA ALA A 170 -12.16 2.06 27.95
C ALA A 170 -10.69 1.66 27.70
N GLU A 171 -10.50 0.44 27.20
CA GLU A 171 -9.19 -0.08 26.80
C GLU A 171 -8.10 0.02 27.90
N PRO A 172 -8.34 -0.53 29.10
CA PRO A 172 -7.38 -0.48 30.18
C PRO A 172 -6.11 -1.28 29.83
N VAL A 173 -4.96 -0.68 29.99
CA VAL A 173 -3.64 -1.33 29.79
C VAL A 173 -3.39 -2.36 30.88
N THR A 174 -3.85 -2.05 32.11
CA THR A 174 -3.65 -2.93 33.26
C THR A 174 -4.58 -4.16 33.25
N GLY A 175 -5.66 -4.11 32.45
CA GLY A 175 -6.64 -5.22 32.40
C GLY A 175 -7.13 -5.59 33.78
N THR A 176 -6.96 -6.86 34.18
CA THR A 176 -7.35 -7.43 35.48
C THR A 176 -6.23 -7.43 36.53
N GLN A 177 -5.05 -6.97 36.21
CA GLN A 177 -3.86 -7.06 37.08
C GLN A 177 -4.07 -6.36 38.44
N CYS A 178 -4.90 -5.33 38.50
CA CYS A 178 -5.15 -4.54 39.70
C CYS A 178 -6.40 -4.94 40.45
N ASP A 179 -7.11 -6.00 40.09
CA ASP A 179 -8.46 -6.34 40.67
C ASP A 179 -8.43 -6.79 42.12
N GLY A 180 -7.36 -7.43 42.55
CA GLY A 180 -7.23 -7.90 43.96
C GLY A 180 -6.78 -6.85 44.95
N ILE A 181 -6.47 -5.61 44.50
CA ILE A 181 -5.89 -4.59 45.38
C ILE A 181 -6.97 -3.84 46.14
N LYS A 182 -7.02 -4.00 47.48
CA LYS A 182 -7.99 -3.36 48.37
C LYS A 182 -7.51 -1.98 48.87
N ALA A 183 -6.21 -1.78 49.02
CA ALA A 183 -5.67 -0.52 49.48
C ALA A 183 -5.73 0.55 48.37
N LYS A 184 -6.49 1.62 48.62
CA LYS A 184 -6.78 2.67 47.61
C LYS A 184 -5.53 3.27 47.01
N ALA A 185 -4.50 3.57 47.82
CA ALA A 185 -3.25 4.15 47.29
C ALA A 185 -2.49 3.19 46.37
N GLN A 186 -2.45 1.90 46.70
CA GLN A 186 -1.83 0.87 45.87
C GLN A 186 -2.63 0.64 44.58
N LEU A 187 -3.97 0.67 44.66
CA LEU A 187 -4.83 0.56 43.48
C LEU A 187 -4.59 1.75 42.53
N ILE A 188 -4.55 2.98 43.01
CA ILE A 188 -4.25 4.17 42.20
C ILE A 188 -2.88 4.07 41.54
N ALA A 189 -1.87 3.58 42.26
CA ALA A 189 -0.53 3.39 41.71
C ALA A 189 -0.53 2.27 40.62
N CYS A 190 -1.22 1.16 40.86
CA CYS A 190 -1.33 0.07 39.90
C CYS A 190 -2.00 0.52 38.61
N LEU A 191 -3.04 1.35 38.68
CA LEU A 191 -3.82 1.83 37.54
C LEU A 191 -3.15 3.02 36.80
N ALA A 192 -1.95 3.43 37.19
CA ALA A 192 -1.25 4.55 36.54
C ALA A 192 -1.10 4.39 35.02
N PRO A 193 -0.80 3.20 34.46
CA PRO A 193 -0.68 3.02 33.00
C PRO A 193 -1.99 3.28 32.23
N ASP A 194 -3.15 3.14 32.89
CA ASP A 194 -4.45 3.39 32.23
C ASP A 194 -4.67 4.90 32.01
N ARG A 195 -4.09 5.73 32.88
CA ARG A 195 -4.16 7.19 32.76
C ARG A 195 -3.15 7.69 31.74
N ARG A 196 -3.55 7.75 30.47
CA ARG A 196 -2.68 8.11 29.37
C ARG A 196 -3.38 8.98 28.33
N VAL A 197 -2.57 9.64 27.51
CA VAL A 197 -3.00 10.23 26.24
C VAL A 197 -2.17 9.59 25.13
N GLU A 198 -2.82 9.10 24.14
CA GLU A 198 -2.19 8.54 22.94
C GLU A 198 -2.32 9.51 21.79
N VAL A 199 -1.24 9.68 21.04
CA VAL A 199 -1.21 10.46 19.81
C VAL A 199 -0.79 9.53 18.69
N ARG A 200 -1.72 9.23 17.79
CA ARG A 200 -1.46 8.42 16.60
C ARG A 200 -1.29 9.32 15.41
N VAL A 201 -0.16 9.19 14.73
CA VAL A 201 0.20 9.97 13.54
C VAL A 201 0.22 9.03 12.34
N THR A 202 -0.57 9.36 11.33
CA THR A 202 -0.59 8.63 10.06
C THR A 202 -0.23 9.57 8.92
N GLY A 203 0.37 9.03 7.86
CA GLY A 203 0.76 9.81 6.69
C GLY A 203 1.61 9.00 5.73
N ILE A 204 2.16 9.67 4.74
CA ILE A 204 3.06 9.06 3.76
C ILE A 204 4.43 9.71 3.92
N GLN A 205 5.49 8.90 3.99
CA GLN A 205 6.86 9.38 3.96
C GLN A 205 7.42 9.17 2.55
N GLU A 206 7.93 10.24 1.93
CA GLU A 206 8.68 10.12 0.68
C GLU A 206 10.07 9.56 0.99
N VAL A 207 10.42 8.47 0.34
CA VAL A 207 11.79 7.94 0.38
C VAL A 207 12.61 8.81 -0.59
N THR A 208 13.34 9.78 -0.06
CA THR A 208 14.39 10.47 -0.83
C THR A 208 15.57 9.52 -0.96
N GLN A 209 15.91 9.15 -2.21
CA GLN A 209 17.17 8.48 -2.55
C GLN A 209 18.33 9.46 -2.48
#